data_4201d9d73f5ed7674cfedc8fabeef857
#
_entry.id   4201d9d73f5ed7674cfedc8fabeef857
#
_cell.length_a   1.000
_cell.length_b   1.000
_cell.length_c   1.000
_cell.angle_alpha   90.00
_cell.angle_beta   90.00
_cell.angle_gamma   90.00
#
_symmetry.space_group_name_H-M   'P 1'
#
loop_
_entity.id
_entity.type
_entity.pdbx_description
1 polymer ?
#
loop_
_entity_poly.entity_id
_entity_poly.type
_entity_poly.pdbx_seq_one_letter_code
_entity_poly.pdbx_strand_id
1 'polypeptide(L)' 'MLRIDQHTDMQHVTARLRNEFHTLPHRSVERCVTDTWHCARHLGFEATPSLVERVAREHLRALVRVGAEVDVALD' A
#
# COMPACT_ATOMS: atom_id res chain seq x y z
N MET A 1 8.09 19.22 18.36
CA MET A 1 7.88 18.98 18.09
C MET A 1 7.78 18.25 17.29
N LEU A 2 7.74 17.56 17.16
CA LEU A 2 7.74 16.83 16.36
C LEU A 2 6.75 16.02 16.27
N ARG A 3 5.92 15.98 15.70
CA ARG A 3 4.96 15.21 15.63
C ARG A 3 5.05 14.54 14.43
N ILE A 4 5.05 13.32 14.39
CA ILE A 4 5.02 12.59 13.23
C ILE A 4 3.75 12.78 12.55
N ASP A 5 3.82 13.25 11.36
CA ASP A 5 2.65 13.46 10.56
C ASP A 5 2.37 12.19 9.79
N GLN A 6 1.45 11.39 10.27
CA GLN A 6 1.16 10.12 9.63
C GLN A 6 0.73 10.25 8.20
N HIS A 7 0.06 11.35 7.90
CA HIS A 7 -0.36 11.59 6.53
C HIS A 7 0.84 11.72 5.61
N THR A 8 1.84 12.48 6.04
CA THR A 8 3.05 12.64 5.25
C THR A 8 3.80 11.33 5.14
N ASP A 9 3.85 10.59 6.24
CA ASP A 9 4.55 9.32 6.23
C ASP A 9 3.89 8.35 5.26
N MET A 10 2.57 8.34 5.23
CA MET A 10 1.88 7.46 4.32
C MET A 10 2.10 7.89 2.88
N GLN A 11 2.23 9.19 2.65
CA GLN A 11 2.53 9.66 1.31
C GLN A 11 3.90 9.18 0.86
N HIS A 12 4.86 9.17 1.76
CA HIS A 12 6.20 8.68 1.43
C HIS A 12 6.18 7.20 1.13
N VAL A 13 5.42 6.44 1.91
CA VAL A 13 5.30 5.02 1.67
C VAL A 13 4.66 4.78 0.31
N THR A 14 3.60 5.52 0.03
CA THR A 14 2.91 5.38 -1.24
C THR A 14 3.84 5.70 -2.41
N ALA A 15 4.61 6.77 -2.28
CA ALA A 15 5.52 7.17 -3.35
C ALA A 15 6.56 6.10 -3.61
N ARG A 16 7.10 5.53 -2.55
CA ARG A 16 8.09 4.48 -2.72
C ARG A 16 7.52 3.27 -3.38
N LEU A 17 6.32 2.88 -2.97
CA LEU A 17 5.69 1.70 -3.53
C LEU A 17 5.27 1.94 -4.97
N ARG A 18 4.85 3.16 -5.30
CA ARG A 18 4.54 3.46 -6.69
C ARG A 18 5.77 3.31 -7.57
N ASN A 19 6.91 3.73 -7.07
CA ASN A 19 8.14 3.55 -7.80
C ASN A 19 8.49 2.08 -7.97
N GLU A 20 8.31 1.33 -6.91
CA GLU A 20 8.66 -0.08 -6.91
C GLU A 20 7.72 -0.87 -7.81
N PHE A 21 6.45 -0.51 -7.80
CA PHE A 21 5.44 -1.22 -8.58
C PHE A 21 4.92 -0.34 -9.69
N HIS A 22 5.83 0.16 -10.50
CA HIS A 22 5.44 1.11 -11.54
C HIS A 22 4.57 0.50 -12.63
N THR A 23 4.47 -0.81 -12.67
CA THR A 23 3.58 -1.44 -13.65
C THR A 23 2.13 -1.45 -13.18
N LEU A 24 1.90 -1.13 -11.91
CA LEU A 24 0.54 -1.07 -11.40
C LEU A 24 0.03 0.35 -11.47
N PRO A 25 -1.29 0.53 -11.65
CA PRO A 25 -1.86 1.88 -11.63
C PRO A 25 -1.60 2.54 -10.28
N HIS A 26 -1.31 3.82 -10.31
CA HIS A 26 -1.04 4.56 -9.08
C HIS A 26 -2.21 4.44 -8.12
N ARG A 27 -3.42 4.45 -8.65
CA ARG A 27 -4.60 4.34 -7.83
C ARG A 27 -4.62 3.04 -7.04
N SER A 28 -4.20 1.96 -7.67
CA SER A 28 -4.16 0.67 -6.99
C SER A 28 -3.18 0.68 -5.84
N VAL A 29 -2.03 1.31 -6.05
CA VAL A 29 -1.02 1.38 -5.01
C VAL A 29 -1.52 2.23 -3.85
N GLU A 30 -2.09 3.38 -4.16
CA GLU A 30 -2.60 4.28 -3.13
C GLU A 30 -3.69 3.61 -2.32
N ARG A 31 -4.57 2.93 -2.99
CA ARG A 31 -5.65 2.25 -2.31
C ARG A 31 -5.14 1.17 -1.39
N CYS A 32 -4.16 0.43 -1.86
CA CYS A 32 -3.58 -0.63 -1.07
C CYS A 32 -2.95 -0.09 0.21
N VAL A 33 -2.22 1.00 0.09
CA VAL A 33 -1.58 1.60 1.26
C VAL A 33 -2.64 2.09 2.24
N THR A 34 -3.64 2.78 1.73
CA THR A 34 -4.69 3.31 2.57
C THR A 34 -5.45 2.21 3.28
N ASP A 35 -5.81 1.18 2.54
CA ASP A 35 -6.54 0.07 3.13
C ASP A 35 -5.72 -0.64 4.18
N THR A 36 -4.45 -0.82 3.92
CA THR A 36 -3.57 -1.48 4.88
C THR A 36 -3.50 -0.67 6.16
N TRP A 37 -3.36 0.63 6.03
CA TRP A 37 -3.27 1.50 7.19
C TRP A 37 -4.55 1.43 8.02
N HIS A 38 -5.68 1.54 7.36
CA HIS A 38 -6.96 1.47 8.06
C HIS A 38 -7.15 0.12 8.72
N CYS A 39 -6.79 -0.93 8.03
CA CYS A 39 -6.94 -2.27 8.56
C CYS A 39 -6.10 -2.46 9.81
N ALA A 40 -4.86 -2.00 9.77
CA ALA A 40 -3.98 -2.13 10.92
C ALA A 40 -4.56 -1.39 12.13
N ARG A 41 -5.04 -0.18 11.91
CA ARG A 41 -5.63 0.59 12.98
C ARG A 41 -6.88 -0.05 13.52
N HIS A 42 -7.68 -0.58 12.62
CA HIS A 42 -8.92 -1.21 13.04
C HIS A 42 -8.69 -2.43 13.90
N LEU A 43 -7.62 -3.16 13.60
CA LEU A 43 -7.28 -4.35 14.36
C LEU A 43 -6.52 -4.05 15.64
N GLY A 44 -6.24 -2.78 15.88
CA GLY A 44 -5.55 -2.42 17.11
C GLY A 44 -4.05 -2.43 17.01
N PHE A 45 -3.49 -2.64 15.83
CA PHE A 45 -2.06 -2.58 15.66
C PHE A 45 -1.62 -1.14 15.51
N GLU A 46 -0.40 -0.89 15.88
CA GLU A 46 0.15 0.42 15.66
C GLU A 46 0.53 0.53 14.19
N ALA A 47 -0.12 1.41 13.48
CA ALA A 47 0.08 1.51 12.04
C ALA A 47 1.29 2.39 11.74
N THR A 48 2.47 1.85 11.96
CA THR A 48 3.68 2.58 11.65
C THR A 48 3.94 2.52 10.16
N PRO A 49 4.67 3.49 9.62
CA PRO A 49 5.00 3.45 8.19
C PRO A 49 5.70 2.17 7.78
N SER A 50 6.60 1.68 8.62
CA SER A 50 7.32 0.45 8.30
C SER A 50 6.38 -0.73 8.17
N LEU A 51 5.46 -0.84 9.11
CA LEU A 51 4.50 -1.94 9.07
C LEU A 51 3.62 -1.84 7.86
N VAL A 52 3.09 -0.65 7.61
CA VAL A 52 2.20 -0.46 6.48
C VAL A 52 2.92 -0.74 5.17
N GLU A 53 4.14 -0.26 5.06
CA GLU A 53 4.90 -0.48 3.84
C GLU A 53 5.13 -1.96 3.61
N ARG A 54 5.49 -2.69 4.65
CA ARG A 54 5.78 -4.11 4.51
C ARG A 54 4.53 -4.88 4.08
N VAL A 55 3.43 -4.63 4.76
CA VAL A 55 2.20 -5.37 4.45
C VAL A 55 1.68 -4.97 3.08
N ALA A 56 1.70 -3.70 2.77
CA ALA A 56 1.23 -3.24 1.47
C ALA A 56 2.08 -3.82 0.35
N ARG A 57 3.39 -3.89 0.57
CA ARG A 57 4.27 -4.45 -0.45
C ARG A 57 3.92 -5.91 -0.75
N GLU A 58 3.63 -6.68 0.29
CA GLU A 58 3.25 -8.06 0.08
C GLU A 58 1.96 -8.15 -0.71
N HIS A 59 1.01 -7.29 -0.41
CA HIS A 59 -0.23 -7.27 -1.17
C HIS A 59 0.02 -6.92 -2.63
N LEU A 60 0.86 -5.92 -2.85
CA LEU A 60 1.13 -5.49 -4.22
C LEU A 60 1.88 -6.55 -5.01
N ARG A 61 2.76 -7.27 -4.34
CA ARG A 61 3.45 -8.37 -5.01
C ARG A 61 2.46 -9.43 -5.44
N ALA A 62 1.49 -9.72 -4.59
CA ALA A 62 0.48 -10.69 -4.92
C ALA A 62 -0.34 -10.20 -6.11
N LEU A 63 -0.66 -8.92 -6.12
CA LEU A 63 -1.42 -8.35 -7.23
C LEU A 63 -0.65 -8.45 -8.54
N VAL A 64 0.63 -8.19 -8.50
CA VAL A 64 1.44 -8.31 -9.71
C VAL A 64 1.44 -9.73 -10.21
N ARG A 65 1.59 -10.67 -9.27
CA ARG A 65 1.67 -12.06 -9.66
C ARG A 65 0.39 -12.56 -10.29
N VAL A 66 -0.74 -12.14 -9.72
CA VAL A 66 -2.03 -12.60 -10.20
C VAL A 66 -2.64 -11.64 -11.18
N GLY A 67 -2.20 -10.41 -11.13
CA GLY A 67 -2.86 -9.32 -11.81
C GLY A 67 -3.07 -9.51 -13.29
N ALA A 68 -2.08 -10.06 -13.93
CA ALA A 68 -2.19 -10.22 -15.38
C ALA A 68 -3.35 -11.11 -15.72
N GLU A 69 -3.54 -12.14 -14.93
CA GLU A 69 -4.63 -13.06 -15.19
C GLU A 69 -5.94 -12.49 -14.74
N VAL A 70 -5.91 -11.81 -13.63
CA VAL A 70 -7.12 -11.25 -13.10
C VAL A 70 -7.68 -10.18 -14.01
N ASP A 71 -6.79 -9.39 -14.56
CA ASP A 71 -7.23 -8.36 -15.49
C ASP A 71 -8.02 -8.93 -16.61
N VAL A 72 -7.52 -9.98 -17.14
CA VAL A 72 -8.19 -10.62 -18.26
C VAL A 72 -9.53 -11.17 -17.81
N ALA A 73 -9.53 -11.76 -16.67
CA ALA A 73 -10.74 -12.39 -16.19
C ALA A 73 -11.83 -11.39 -15.86
N LEU A 74 -11.45 -10.26 -15.38
CA LEU A 74 -12.43 -9.31 -14.96
C LEU A 74 -13.15 -8.66 -16.10
N ASP A 75 -12.57 -8.69 -17.22
CA ASP A 75 -13.21 -8.08 -18.33
C ASP A 75 -13.92 -9.06 -19.16
#